data_12ece37a6d852a4ea1a716fa11bc9397
#
_entry.id   12ece37a6d852a4ea1a716fa11bc9397
#
_cell.length_a   1.000
_cell.length_b   1.000
_cell.length_c   1.000
_cell.angle_alpha   90.00
_cell.angle_beta   90.00
_cell.angle_gamma   90.00
#
_symmetry.space_group_name_H-M   'P 1'
#
loop_
_entity.id
_entity.type
_entity.pdbx_description
1 polymer ?
#
loop_
_entity_poly.entity_id
_entity_poly.type
_entity_poly.pdbx_seq_one_letter_code
_entity_poly.pdbx_strand_id
1 'polypeptide(L)'
;EGAKLVEAGMKTAYENIKPGVKQSYVAGKIQNSLIGGNEEINIGGEYAGLTTILASGISASASHLTPKDNLFNNNEGTIIELAGVKNRYHCPLSRTVYCGKPDSKISDTMKITNEGVEKAIYLTKPGNTANDVAVAFWSVLEKYGIEKDSRLGYAIGVGYPPDWGEHTMSIRKNDMTVLQPNVTFHMIAG
;
A
#
# COMPACT_ATOMS: atom_id res chain seq x y z
N GLU A 1 -0.56 -7.40 -15.64
CA GLU A 1 0.07 -8.60 -15.06
C GLU A 1 0.57 -8.32 -13.64
N GLY A 2 1.35 -7.26 -13.40
CA GLY A 2 1.81 -6.89 -12.05
C GLY A 2 0.68 -6.76 -11.03
N ALA A 3 -0.47 -6.21 -11.41
CA ALA A 3 -1.65 -6.10 -10.54
C ALA A 3 -2.15 -7.49 -10.08
N LYS A 4 -2.21 -8.46 -10.98
CA LYS A 4 -2.62 -9.84 -10.61
C LYS A 4 -1.64 -10.49 -9.64
N LEU A 5 -0.34 -10.24 -9.81
CA LEU A 5 0.69 -10.75 -8.91
C LEU A 5 0.58 -10.15 -7.51
N VAL A 6 0.40 -8.83 -7.41
CA VAL A 6 0.26 -8.19 -6.09
C VAL A 6 -1.05 -8.58 -5.40
N GLU A 7 -2.13 -8.79 -6.15
CA GLU A 7 -3.38 -9.33 -5.62
C GLU A 7 -3.21 -10.74 -5.06
N ALA A 8 -2.48 -11.61 -5.77
CA ALA A 8 -2.15 -12.96 -5.27
C ALA A 8 -1.32 -12.90 -3.98
N GLY A 9 -0.31 -12.03 -3.93
CA GLY A 9 0.48 -11.80 -2.71
C GLY A 9 -0.39 -11.28 -1.57
N MET A 10 -1.31 -10.37 -1.83
CA MET A 10 -2.22 -9.82 -0.84
C MET A 10 -3.23 -10.87 -0.33
N LYS A 11 -3.77 -11.71 -1.21
CA LYS A 11 -4.60 -12.85 -0.83
C LYS A 11 -3.83 -13.80 0.10
N THR A 12 -2.59 -14.14 -0.25
CA THR A 12 -1.71 -14.94 0.61
C THR A 12 -1.50 -14.30 1.98
N ALA A 13 -1.36 -12.98 2.05
CA ALA A 13 -1.26 -12.26 3.32
C ALA A 13 -2.54 -12.45 4.16
N TYR A 14 -3.72 -12.20 3.59
CA TYR A 14 -5.01 -12.34 4.30
C TYR A 14 -5.25 -13.75 4.83
N GLU A 15 -4.86 -14.77 4.09
CA GLU A 15 -5.05 -16.16 4.47
C GLU A 15 -4.12 -16.59 5.62
N ASN A 16 -2.95 -15.97 5.75
CA ASN A 16 -1.89 -16.43 6.64
C ASN A 16 -1.61 -15.50 7.83
N ILE A 17 -2.04 -14.24 7.81
CA ILE A 17 -1.93 -13.33 8.96
C ILE A 17 -2.96 -13.75 10.01
N LYS A 18 -2.48 -14.48 11.02
CA LYS A 18 -3.30 -15.00 12.13
C LYS A 18 -2.49 -14.97 13.42
N PRO A 19 -3.13 -14.73 14.56
CA PRO A 19 -2.46 -14.81 15.86
C PRO A 19 -1.68 -16.12 16.04
N GLY A 20 -0.47 -16.02 16.55
CA GLY A 20 0.43 -17.17 16.77
C GLY A 20 1.25 -17.59 15.54
N VAL A 21 1.04 -17.00 14.37
CA VAL A 21 1.85 -17.25 13.17
C VAL A 21 3.04 -16.29 13.16
N LYS A 22 4.21 -16.73 12.69
CA LYS A 22 5.40 -15.90 12.56
C LYS A 22 5.30 -14.95 11.36
N GLN A 23 5.67 -13.70 11.55
CA GLN A 23 5.66 -12.66 10.50
C GLN A 23 6.62 -13.02 9.36
N SER A 24 7.82 -13.51 9.69
CA SER A 24 8.82 -13.96 8.70
C SER A 24 8.31 -15.10 7.82
N TYR A 25 7.55 -16.05 8.39
CA TYR A 25 6.94 -17.14 7.63
C TYR A 25 5.91 -16.64 6.63
N VAL A 26 5.05 -15.72 7.05
CA VAL A 26 4.03 -15.12 6.15
C VAL A 26 4.71 -14.29 5.05
N ALA A 27 5.75 -13.53 5.38
CA ALA A 27 6.53 -12.78 4.40
C ALA A 27 7.14 -13.70 3.33
N GLY A 28 7.69 -14.84 3.71
CA GLY A 28 8.21 -15.83 2.76
C GLY A 28 7.14 -16.38 1.80
N LYS A 29 5.94 -16.66 2.32
CA LYS A 29 4.80 -17.08 1.48
C LYS A 29 4.36 -15.99 0.51
N ILE A 30 4.29 -14.75 0.96
CA ILE A 30 3.95 -13.60 0.12
C ILE A 30 4.95 -13.47 -1.01
N GLN A 31 6.25 -13.51 -0.71
CA GLN A 31 7.30 -13.44 -1.75
C GLN A 31 7.18 -14.57 -2.76
N ASN A 32 6.89 -15.79 -2.31
CA ASN A 32 6.65 -16.90 -3.21
C ASN A 32 5.49 -16.60 -4.18
N SER A 33 4.38 -16.06 -3.70
CA SER A 33 3.23 -15.70 -4.53
C SER A 33 3.54 -14.54 -5.50
N LEU A 34 4.36 -13.57 -5.09
CA LEU A 34 4.76 -12.44 -5.94
C LEU A 34 5.68 -12.88 -7.09
N ILE A 35 6.52 -13.89 -6.87
CA ILE A 35 7.49 -14.39 -7.84
C ILE A 35 6.91 -15.55 -8.66
N GLY A 36 6.33 -16.53 -8.01
CA GLY A 36 5.83 -17.74 -8.64
C GLY A 36 4.39 -17.64 -9.14
N GLY A 37 3.64 -16.60 -8.72
CA GLY A 37 2.19 -16.58 -8.90
C GLY A 37 1.50 -17.56 -7.95
N ASN A 38 0.29 -17.95 -8.31
CA ASN A 38 -0.48 -18.98 -7.61
C ASN A 38 -1.27 -19.82 -8.63
N GLU A 39 -2.00 -20.83 -8.15
CA GLU A 39 -2.79 -21.73 -9.02
C GLU A 39 -3.87 -21.02 -9.84
N GLU A 40 -4.36 -19.84 -9.37
CA GLU A 40 -5.42 -19.08 -10.04
C GLU A 40 -4.88 -18.19 -11.15
N ILE A 41 -3.61 -17.78 -11.06
CA ILE A 41 -2.95 -16.94 -12.04
C ILE A 41 -1.75 -17.69 -12.63
N ASN A 42 -1.83 -18.05 -13.89
CA ASN A 42 -0.73 -18.69 -14.62
C ASN A 42 0.27 -17.61 -15.12
N ILE A 43 0.74 -16.76 -14.21
CA ILE A 43 1.68 -15.67 -14.49
C ILE A 43 2.70 -15.65 -13.36
N GLY A 44 3.98 -15.81 -13.68
CA GLY A 44 5.08 -15.58 -12.75
C GLY A 44 5.54 -14.11 -12.80
N GLY A 45 5.96 -13.60 -11.65
CA GLY A 45 6.69 -12.35 -11.52
C GLY A 45 8.19 -12.56 -11.80
N GLU A 46 8.96 -11.47 -11.70
CA GLU A 46 10.41 -11.52 -11.91
C GLU A 46 11.16 -11.50 -10.58
N TYR A 47 10.68 -10.68 -9.66
CA TYR A 47 11.18 -10.51 -8.29
C TYR A 47 10.09 -9.86 -7.43
N ALA A 48 10.20 -9.94 -6.12
CA ALA A 48 9.40 -9.09 -5.25
C ALA A 48 9.89 -7.64 -5.41
N GLY A 49 8.99 -6.70 -5.67
CA GLY A 49 9.33 -5.30 -5.99
C GLY A 49 10.19 -4.60 -4.94
N LEU A 50 10.06 -5.01 -3.70
CA LEU A 50 10.85 -4.61 -2.54
C LEU A 50 10.78 -5.75 -1.52
N THR A 51 11.59 -5.70 -0.47
CA THR A 51 11.34 -6.53 0.72
C THR A 51 9.88 -6.34 1.17
N THR A 52 9.16 -7.43 1.38
CA THR A 52 7.79 -7.41 1.87
C THR A 52 7.69 -6.51 3.11
N ILE A 53 6.98 -5.40 3.01
CA ILE A 53 6.69 -4.55 4.16
C ILE A 53 5.53 -5.21 4.89
N LEU A 54 5.83 -5.70 6.08
CA LEU A 54 4.88 -6.43 6.92
C LEU A 54 5.20 -6.07 8.37
N ALA A 55 4.54 -5.06 8.89
CA ALA A 55 4.77 -4.53 10.23
C ALA A 55 3.49 -4.63 11.07
N SER A 56 3.58 -5.24 12.25
CA SER A 56 2.45 -5.50 13.15
C SER A 56 2.63 -4.85 14.52
N GLY A 57 1.52 -4.49 15.14
CA GLY A 57 1.49 -3.86 16.46
C GLY A 57 2.24 -2.54 16.48
N ILE A 58 3.08 -2.32 17.50
CA ILE A 58 3.86 -1.07 17.62
C ILE A 58 4.79 -0.84 16.42
N SER A 59 5.25 -1.90 15.75
CA SER A 59 6.09 -1.76 14.56
C SER A 59 5.34 -1.15 13.37
N ALA A 60 4.01 -1.23 13.34
CA ALA A 60 3.19 -0.62 12.30
C ALA A 60 3.19 0.92 12.35
N SER A 61 3.68 1.52 13.44
CA SER A 61 3.85 2.98 13.54
C SER A 61 5.10 3.51 12.83
N ALA A 62 5.97 2.63 12.35
CA ALA A 62 7.17 2.99 11.60
C ALA A 62 7.09 2.43 10.17
N SER A 63 7.32 3.30 9.19
CA SER A 63 7.33 2.90 7.78
C SER A 63 8.54 2.04 7.43
N HIS A 64 8.36 1.17 6.44
CA HIS A 64 9.42 0.38 5.79
C HIS A 64 10.21 -0.57 6.71
N LEU A 65 9.62 -1.02 7.81
CA LEU A 65 10.23 -2.05 8.63
C LEU A 65 10.14 -3.41 7.94
N THR A 66 11.25 -4.14 7.96
CA THR A 66 11.29 -5.51 7.47
C THR A 66 10.59 -6.47 8.43
N PRO A 67 10.02 -7.58 7.94
CA PRO A 67 9.43 -8.61 8.78
C PRO A 67 10.45 -9.16 9.77
N LYS A 68 10.02 -9.36 11.01
CA LYS A 68 10.81 -9.96 12.07
C LYS A 68 10.32 -11.37 12.36
N ASP A 69 11.06 -12.11 13.16
CA ASP A 69 10.65 -13.44 13.64
C ASP A 69 9.69 -13.35 14.85
N ASN A 70 8.86 -12.31 14.87
CA ASN A 70 7.81 -12.11 15.86
C ASN A 70 6.51 -12.82 15.44
N LEU A 71 5.66 -13.11 16.38
CA LEU A 71 4.31 -13.63 16.11
C LEU A 71 3.34 -12.47 15.85
N PHE A 72 2.31 -12.72 15.05
CA PHE A 72 1.12 -11.88 15.07
C PHE A 72 0.36 -12.10 16.35
N ASN A 73 -0.19 -11.04 16.92
CA ASN A 73 -0.98 -11.10 18.15
C ASN A 73 -2.44 -10.73 17.90
N ASN A 74 -3.30 -11.10 18.86
CA ASN A 74 -4.68 -10.61 18.87
C ASN A 74 -4.71 -9.10 19.17
N ASN A 75 -5.73 -8.44 18.63
CA ASN A 75 -6.00 -7.01 18.83
C ASN A 75 -4.86 -6.10 18.35
N GLU A 76 -4.17 -6.49 17.28
CA GLU A 76 -3.14 -5.70 16.63
C GLU A 76 -3.42 -5.50 15.15
N GLY A 77 -3.13 -4.30 14.66
CA GLY A 77 -3.10 -3.97 13.23
C GLY A 77 -1.79 -4.38 12.59
N THR A 78 -1.85 -4.81 11.35
CA THR A 78 -0.70 -5.13 10.50
C THR A 78 -0.79 -4.32 9.22
N ILE A 79 0.22 -3.52 8.93
CA ILE A 79 0.38 -2.84 7.65
C ILE A 79 1.10 -3.81 6.70
N ILE A 80 0.56 -3.92 5.50
CA ILE A 80 1.10 -4.73 4.41
C ILE A 80 1.29 -3.83 3.21
N GLU A 81 2.49 -3.79 2.66
CA GLU A 81 2.76 -3.11 1.40
C GLU A 81 3.63 -4.00 0.52
N LEU A 82 3.13 -4.29 -0.67
CA LEU A 82 3.67 -5.26 -1.62
C LEU A 82 3.72 -4.64 -3.00
N ALA A 83 4.55 -5.18 -3.89
CA ALA A 83 4.45 -4.88 -5.32
C ALA A 83 4.62 -6.15 -6.16
N GLY A 84 3.71 -6.34 -7.10
CA GLY A 84 3.88 -7.31 -8.19
C GLY A 84 4.69 -6.68 -9.32
N VAL A 85 5.64 -7.43 -9.89
CA VAL A 85 6.54 -6.93 -10.92
C VAL A 85 6.49 -7.80 -12.16
N LYS A 86 6.29 -7.17 -13.31
CA LYS A 86 6.39 -7.82 -14.62
C LYS A 86 7.02 -6.89 -15.65
N ASN A 87 8.04 -7.38 -16.33
CA ASN A 87 8.86 -6.59 -17.27
C ASN A 87 9.38 -5.29 -16.61
N ARG A 88 9.75 -5.36 -15.33
CA ARG A 88 10.16 -4.24 -14.47
C ARG A 88 9.08 -3.18 -14.20
N TYR A 89 7.86 -3.37 -14.68
CA TYR A 89 6.73 -2.53 -14.27
C TYR A 89 6.25 -2.96 -12.90
N HIS A 90 6.24 -2.03 -11.96
CA HIS A 90 5.83 -2.24 -10.59
C HIS A 90 4.35 -1.87 -10.40
N CYS A 91 3.63 -2.72 -9.70
CA CYS A 91 2.27 -2.45 -9.25
C CYS A 91 2.18 -2.62 -7.73
N PRO A 92 2.45 -1.57 -6.96
CA PRO A 92 2.36 -1.64 -5.51
C PRO A 92 0.91 -1.60 -5.02
N LEU A 93 0.68 -2.22 -3.87
CA LEU A 93 -0.60 -2.26 -3.17
C LEU A 93 -0.35 -2.26 -1.66
N SER A 94 -1.02 -1.37 -0.94
CA SER A 94 -0.97 -1.32 0.53
C SER A 94 -2.33 -1.64 1.13
N ARG A 95 -2.32 -2.37 2.24
CA ARG A 95 -3.53 -2.72 3.02
C ARG A 95 -3.19 -2.82 4.50
N THR A 96 -4.21 -2.62 5.32
CA THR A 96 -4.13 -2.88 6.76
C THR A 96 -5.06 -4.02 7.13
N VAL A 97 -4.55 -4.99 7.87
CA VAL A 97 -5.30 -6.11 8.44
C VAL A 97 -5.31 -5.96 9.95
N TYR A 98 -6.42 -6.25 10.59
CA TYR A 98 -6.55 -6.24 12.04
C TYR A 98 -6.92 -7.64 12.56
N CYS A 99 -6.09 -8.21 13.41
CA CYS A 99 -6.35 -9.48 14.05
C CYS A 99 -7.27 -9.28 15.27
N GLY A 100 -8.57 -9.54 15.12
CA GLY A 100 -9.57 -9.30 16.14
C GLY A 100 -10.51 -8.15 15.78
N LYS A 101 -11.13 -7.54 16.78
CA LYS A 101 -12.05 -6.41 16.59
C LYS A 101 -11.32 -5.09 16.90
N PRO A 102 -11.12 -4.20 15.92
CA PRO A 102 -10.53 -2.89 16.20
C PRO A 102 -11.44 -2.06 17.10
N ASP A 103 -10.85 -1.19 17.90
CA ASP A 103 -11.60 -0.19 18.66
C ASP A 103 -12.24 0.86 17.73
N SER A 104 -13.11 1.69 18.32
CA SER A 104 -13.83 2.72 17.56
C SER A 104 -12.88 3.74 16.93
N LYS A 105 -11.80 4.13 17.61
CA LYS A 105 -10.84 5.11 17.10
C LYS A 105 -10.18 4.60 15.81
N ILE A 106 -9.71 3.36 15.82
CA ILE A 106 -9.10 2.73 14.62
C ILE A 106 -10.13 2.61 13.49
N SER A 107 -11.34 2.09 13.82
CA SER A 107 -12.40 1.90 12.83
C SER A 107 -12.86 3.22 12.20
N ASP A 108 -12.98 4.27 12.99
CA ASP A 108 -13.44 5.58 12.52
C ASP A 108 -12.33 6.27 11.72
N THR A 109 -11.06 6.19 12.16
CA THR A 109 -9.93 6.69 11.36
C THR A 109 -9.89 6.02 9.99
N MET A 110 -10.12 4.71 9.92
CA MET A 110 -10.14 3.98 8.64
C MET A 110 -11.27 4.46 7.72
N LYS A 111 -12.48 4.69 8.26
CA LYS A 111 -13.60 5.24 7.48
C LYS A 111 -13.29 6.63 6.92
N ILE A 112 -12.75 7.52 7.77
CA ILE A 112 -12.35 8.88 7.38
C ILE A 112 -11.26 8.84 6.30
N THR A 113 -10.26 7.99 6.47
CA THR A 113 -9.20 7.80 5.48
C THR A 113 -9.74 7.31 4.14
N ASN A 114 -10.67 6.35 4.16
CA ASN A 114 -11.34 5.85 2.93
C ASN A 114 -12.15 6.95 2.25
N GLU A 115 -12.93 7.76 2.99
CA GLU A 115 -13.63 8.93 2.44
C GLU A 115 -12.65 9.88 1.74
N GLY A 116 -11.50 10.14 2.37
CA GLY A 116 -10.45 10.97 1.79
C GLY A 116 -9.90 10.39 0.49
N VAL A 117 -9.64 9.08 0.47
CA VAL A 117 -9.14 8.38 -0.73
C VAL A 117 -10.16 8.43 -1.87
N GLU A 118 -11.43 8.17 -1.60
CA GLU A 118 -12.50 8.25 -2.61
C GLU A 118 -12.58 9.65 -3.24
N LYS A 119 -12.49 10.68 -2.41
CA LYS A 119 -12.49 12.07 -2.87
C LYS A 119 -11.26 12.40 -3.71
N ALA A 120 -10.09 11.91 -3.32
CA ALA A 120 -8.86 12.04 -4.11
C ALA A 120 -8.97 11.34 -5.46
N ILE A 121 -9.47 10.10 -5.49
CA ILE A 121 -9.69 9.32 -6.72
C ILE A 121 -10.64 10.09 -7.67
N TYR A 122 -11.69 10.70 -7.16
CA TYR A 122 -12.62 11.49 -7.99
C TYR A 122 -11.92 12.64 -8.71
N LEU A 123 -10.91 13.28 -8.11
CA LEU A 123 -10.12 14.35 -8.71
C LEU A 123 -8.91 13.87 -9.52
N THR A 124 -8.65 12.57 -9.54
CA THR A 124 -7.57 11.99 -10.35
C THR A 124 -7.99 11.93 -11.82
N LYS A 125 -7.85 13.06 -12.52
CA LYS A 125 -8.25 13.23 -13.92
C LYS A 125 -7.18 14.03 -14.66
N PRO A 126 -6.97 13.75 -15.95
CA PRO A 126 -6.10 14.59 -16.78
C PRO A 126 -6.49 16.06 -16.71
N GLY A 127 -5.50 16.93 -16.55
CA GLY A 127 -5.67 18.38 -16.42
C GLY A 127 -5.71 18.87 -14.97
N ASN A 128 -6.08 18.06 -13.99
CA ASN A 128 -5.90 18.37 -12.58
C ASN A 128 -4.42 18.22 -12.17
N THR A 129 -4.02 18.85 -11.09
CA THR A 129 -2.67 18.75 -10.54
C THR A 129 -2.58 17.70 -9.42
N ALA A 130 -1.37 17.23 -9.14
CA ALA A 130 -1.11 16.40 -7.96
C ALA A 130 -1.53 17.12 -6.66
N ASN A 131 -1.38 18.45 -6.61
CA ASN A 131 -1.90 19.27 -5.52
C ASN A 131 -3.42 19.19 -5.37
N ASP A 132 -4.20 19.23 -6.47
CA ASP A 132 -5.67 19.17 -6.38
C ASP A 132 -6.13 17.85 -5.77
N VAL A 133 -5.51 16.75 -6.18
CA VAL A 133 -5.77 15.42 -5.61
C VAL A 133 -5.39 15.37 -4.14
N ALA A 134 -4.25 15.93 -3.79
CA ALA A 134 -3.77 15.99 -2.41
C ALA A 134 -4.72 16.82 -1.53
N VAL A 135 -5.05 18.04 -1.93
CA VAL A 135 -5.96 18.94 -1.18
C VAL A 135 -7.31 18.27 -0.95
N ALA A 136 -7.83 17.54 -1.94
CA ALA A 136 -9.08 16.81 -1.78
C ALA A 136 -9.03 15.79 -0.63
N PHE A 137 -7.96 15.01 -0.55
CA PHE A 137 -7.73 14.08 0.54
C PHE A 137 -7.63 14.77 1.90
N TRP A 138 -6.70 15.74 2.02
CA TRP A 138 -6.47 16.45 3.29
C TRP A 138 -7.69 17.23 3.75
N SER A 139 -8.52 17.76 2.85
CA SER A 139 -9.76 18.45 3.23
C SER A 139 -10.74 17.57 4.00
N VAL A 140 -10.68 16.24 3.83
CA VAL A 140 -11.46 15.31 4.63
C VAL A 140 -10.83 15.12 6.00
N LEU A 141 -9.55 14.81 6.07
CA LEU A 141 -8.85 14.57 7.33
C LEU A 141 -8.93 15.78 8.28
N GLU A 142 -8.75 17.00 7.74
CA GLU A 142 -8.82 18.25 8.50
C GLU A 142 -10.16 18.47 9.22
N LYS A 143 -11.28 18.04 8.63
CA LYS A 143 -12.61 18.10 9.28
C LYS A 143 -12.68 17.30 10.58
N TYR A 144 -11.87 16.27 10.69
CA TYR A 144 -11.84 15.36 11.83
C TYR A 144 -10.60 15.55 12.71
N GLY A 145 -9.79 16.58 12.43
CA GLY A 145 -8.57 16.87 13.19
C GLY A 145 -7.48 15.79 13.04
N ILE A 146 -7.47 15.06 11.91
CA ILE A 146 -6.45 14.06 11.63
C ILE A 146 -5.32 14.72 10.84
N GLU A 147 -4.11 14.59 11.35
CA GLU A 147 -2.89 15.05 10.70
C GLU A 147 -2.18 13.90 10.00
N LYS A 148 -1.59 14.21 8.84
CA LYS A 148 -0.76 13.29 8.07
C LYS A 148 0.32 14.11 7.36
N ASP A 149 1.57 13.83 7.69
CA ASP A 149 2.73 14.57 7.15
C ASP A 149 3.25 13.98 5.83
N SER A 150 3.12 12.67 5.67
CA SER A 150 3.61 11.96 4.48
C SER A 150 2.75 12.24 3.25
N ARG A 151 3.34 12.19 2.05
CA ARG A 151 2.60 12.28 0.78
C ARG A 151 1.49 11.24 0.67
N LEU A 152 0.43 11.55 -0.11
CA LEU A 152 -0.65 10.60 -0.38
C LEU A 152 -0.25 9.54 -1.42
N GLY A 153 0.70 9.85 -2.29
CA GLY A 153 1.12 8.92 -3.33
C GLY A 153 2.26 9.45 -4.19
N TYR A 154 2.62 8.69 -5.19
CA TYR A 154 3.73 9.00 -6.10
C TYR A 154 3.63 8.22 -7.40
N ALA A 155 4.28 8.70 -8.47
CA ALA A 155 4.32 8.02 -9.75
C ALA A 155 5.06 6.69 -9.66
N ILE A 156 4.52 5.69 -10.37
CA ILE A 156 5.07 4.35 -10.48
C ILE A 156 5.19 3.94 -11.93
N GLY A 157 6.02 2.94 -12.22
CA GLY A 157 6.20 2.40 -13.55
C GLY A 157 7.37 1.44 -13.60
N VAL A 158 8.31 1.69 -14.49
CA VAL A 158 9.54 0.91 -14.61
C VAL A 158 10.47 1.27 -13.46
N GLY A 159 10.89 0.28 -12.69
CA GLY A 159 11.77 0.46 -11.54
C GLY A 159 12.69 -0.73 -11.31
N TYR A 160 13.52 -0.61 -10.29
CA TYR A 160 14.40 -1.67 -9.81
C TYR A 160 14.52 -1.59 -8.29
N PRO A 161 14.55 -2.71 -7.56
CA PRO A 161 14.78 -2.68 -6.12
C PRO A 161 16.06 -1.89 -5.78
N PRO A 162 16.07 -1.13 -4.69
CA PRO A 162 15.10 -1.13 -3.60
C PRO A 162 13.94 -0.15 -3.75
N ASP A 163 13.65 0.38 -4.91
CA ASP A 163 12.59 1.35 -5.13
C ASP A 163 11.67 0.95 -6.28
N TRP A 164 10.39 1.27 -6.17
CA TRP A 164 9.39 1.13 -7.23
C TRP A 164 8.79 2.44 -7.68
N GLY A 165 9.19 3.57 -7.08
CA GLY A 165 8.75 4.90 -7.46
C GLY A 165 9.59 5.48 -8.61
N GLU A 166 8.95 6.24 -9.50
CA GLU A 166 9.65 6.91 -10.61
C GLU A 166 10.21 8.30 -10.25
N HIS A 167 9.93 8.83 -9.05
CA HIS A 167 10.36 10.15 -8.56
C HIS A 167 9.98 11.35 -9.46
N THR A 168 9.05 11.17 -10.38
CA THR A 168 8.62 12.21 -11.33
C THR A 168 7.53 13.10 -10.78
N MET A 169 6.74 12.63 -9.80
CA MET A 169 5.61 13.32 -9.20
C MET A 169 5.35 12.79 -7.79
N SER A 170 4.87 13.66 -6.91
CA SER A 170 4.32 13.28 -5.61
C SER A 170 2.92 13.85 -5.42
N ILE A 171 1.97 13.01 -5.01
CA ILE A 171 0.63 13.49 -4.62
C ILE A 171 0.72 14.07 -3.23
N ARG A 172 0.98 15.37 -3.16
CA ARG A 172 1.08 16.16 -1.93
C ARG A 172 0.73 17.62 -2.19
N LYS A 173 0.44 18.36 -1.13
CA LYS A 173 0.21 19.82 -1.22
C LYS A 173 1.42 20.50 -1.88
N ASN A 174 1.15 21.47 -2.74
CA ASN A 174 2.13 22.27 -3.48
C ASN A 174 2.88 21.54 -4.62
N ASP A 175 2.56 20.29 -4.94
CA ASP A 175 3.05 19.67 -6.18
C ASP A 175 2.10 20.00 -7.34
N MET A 176 2.52 20.92 -8.18
CA MET A 176 1.71 21.46 -9.29
C MET A 176 1.86 20.64 -10.58
N THR A 177 2.45 19.45 -10.53
CA THR A 177 2.54 18.55 -11.69
C THR A 177 1.15 18.22 -12.20
N VAL A 178 0.90 18.54 -13.47
CA VAL A 178 -0.38 18.28 -14.14
C VAL A 178 -0.48 16.81 -14.53
N LEU A 179 -1.56 16.17 -14.12
CA LEU A 179 -1.84 14.77 -14.46
C LEU A 179 -2.09 14.63 -15.96
N GLN A 180 -1.32 13.78 -16.60
CA GLN A 180 -1.48 13.45 -18.01
C GLN A 180 -2.30 12.16 -18.19
N PRO A 181 -2.93 11.94 -19.35
CA PRO A 181 -3.53 10.64 -19.65
C PRO A 181 -2.49 9.51 -19.52
N ASN A 182 -2.92 8.36 -19.01
CA ASN A 182 -2.10 7.15 -18.84
C ASN A 182 -0.97 7.23 -17.79
N VAL A 183 -0.92 8.29 -17.00
CA VAL A 183 -0.05 8.31 -15.81
C VAL A 183 -0.51 7.26 -14.82
N THR A 184 0.44 6.49 -14.28
CA THR A 184 0.21 5.53 -13.22
C THR A 184 0.86 5.99 -11.92
N PHE A 185 0.20 5.78 -10.80
CA PHE A 185 0.73 6.16 -9.48
C PHE A 185 0.19 5.23 -8.39
N HIS A 186 0.97 5.12 -7.34
CA HIS A 186 0.56 4.47 -6.10
C HIS A 186 -0.08 5.51 -5.18
N MET A 187 -1.30 5.25 -4.74
CA MET A 187 -1.97 6.07 -3.71
C MET A 187 -1.94 5.29 -2.40
N ILE A 188 -1.32 5.87 -1.39
CA ILE A 188 -1.12 5.27 -0.08
C ILE A 188 -1.55 6.25 1.01
N ALA A 189 -2.63 5.93 1.70
CA ALA A 189 -3.27 6.83 2.64
C ALA A 189 -2.82 6.63 4.10
N GLY A 190 -2.00 5.60 4.36
CA GLY A 190 -1.47 5.27 5.69
C GLY A 190 -0.39 6.19 6.21
#